data_841bb6a11207f0bf9ee366f02b32dfa5
#
_entry.id   841bb6a11207f0bf9ee366f02b32dfa5
#
_cell.length_a   1.000
_cell.length_b   1.000
_cell.length_c   1.000
_cell.angle_alpha   90.00
_cell.angle_beta   90.00
_cell.angle_gamma   90.00
#
_symmetry.space_group_name_H-M   'P 1'
#
loop_
_entity.id
_entity.type
_entity.pdbx_description
1 polymer ?
#
loop_
_entity_poly.entity_id
_entity_poly.type
_entity_poly.pdbx_seq_one_letter_code
_entity_poly.pdbx_strand_id
1 'polypeptide(L)'
;MPTPEQIDTIRRLNDAARERPGHTSIANVTSGFHALADTDRLAALAAIIGFSAFREDNDPYSEHDFGAVYRLASGAWTQDRPEDALTIAQTVFWKVDCYDNDLMFGSEAPWDETVTKRVLTIMLASEY
;
A
#
# COMPACT_ATOMS: atom_id res chain seq x y z
N MET A 1 -15.85 16.33 -3.86
CA MET A 1 -14.76 15.92 -4.78
C MET A 1 -13.51 16.72 -4.46
N PRO A 2 -12.38 16.10 -4.18
CA PRO A 2 -11.14 16.85 -3.98
C PRO A 2 -10.73 17.63 -5.23
N THR A 3 -10.11 18.78 -5.02
CA THR A 3 -9.53 19.56 -6.11
C THR A 3 -8.24 18.88 -6.61
N PRO A 4 -7.72 19.23 -7.81
CA PRO A 4 -6.44 18.70 -8.27
C PRO A 4 -5.30 18.92 -7.28
N GLU A 5 -5.24 20.08 -6.63
CA GLU A 5 -4.23 20.38 -5.61
C GLU A 5 -4.40 19.50 -4.37
N GLN A 6 -5.65 19.24 -3.98
CA GLN A 6 -5.95 18.34 -2.85
C GLN A 6 -5.55 16.91 -3.18
N ILE A 7 -5.79 16.44 -4.42
CA ILE A 7 -5.37 15.11 -4.86
C ILE A 7 -3.85 14.99 -4.83
N ASP A 8 -3.11 16.01 -5.28
CA ASP A 8 -1.65 16.03 -5.22
C ASP A 8 -1.16 15.89 -3.77
N THR A 9 -1.81 16.58 -2.84
CA THR A 9 -1.48 16.51 -1.42
C THR A 9 -1.80 15.13 -0.85
N ILE A 10 -2.96 14.55 -1.17
CA ILE A 10 -3.34 13.19 -0.75
C ILE A 10 -2.28 12.20 -1.22
N ARG A 11 -1.90 12.26 -2.50
CA ARG A 11 -0.90 11.36 -3.08
C ARG A 11 0.43 11.47 -2.35
N ARG A 12 0.90 12.69 -2.11
CA ARG A 12 2.16 12.94 -1.41
C ARG A 12 2.13 12.39 0.02
N LEU A 13 1.02 12.58 0.72
CA LEU A 13 0.87 12.09 2.10
C LEU A 13 0.75 10.56 2.13
N ASN A 14 0.08 9.96 1.15
CA ASN A 14 -0.01 8.51 1.04
C ASN A 14 1.35 7.90 0.68
N ASP A 15 2.10 8.53 -0.21
CA ASP A 15 3.47 8.09 -0.52
C ASP A 15 4.34 8.11 0.73
N ALA A 16 4.28 9.17 1.51
CA ALA A 16 5.05 9.27 2.76
C ALA A 16 4.66 8.18 3.75
N ALA A 17 3.37 7.86 3.87
CA ALA A 17 2.87 6.82 4.75
C ALA A 17 3.40 5.44 4.36
N ARG A 18 3.53 5.15 3.07
CA ARG A 18 4.05 3.89 2.54
C ARG A 18 5.57 3.82 2.59
N GLU A 19 6.25 4.90 2.21
CA GLU A 19 7.71 4.92 2.10
C GLU A 19 8.41 4.87 3.46
N ARG A 20 7.73 5.33 4.50
CA ARG A 20 8.24 5.35 5.88
C ARG A 20 7.19 4.77 6.83
N PRO A 21 6.93 3.45 6.76
CA PRO A 21 5.87 2.81 7.56
C PRO A 21 6.06 3.06 9.05
N GLY A 22 4.97 3.46 9.71
CA GLY A 22 5.00 3.72 11.15
C GLY A 22 5.56 5.08 11.54
N HIS A 23 6.07 5.89 10.60
CA HIS A 23 6.58 7.24 10.89
C HIS A 23 5.45 8.28 10.80
N THR A 24 4.78 8.36 9.63
CA THR A 24 3.62 9.24 9.42
C THR A 24 2.33 8.43 9.27
N SER A 25 2.37 7.15 9.60
CA SER A 25 1.25 6.23 9.49
C SER A 25 1.28 5.22 10.62
N ILE A 26 0.13 4.60 10.86
CA ILE A 26 0.05 3.37 11.66
C ILE A 26 0.27 2.23 10.68
N ALA A 27 1.29 1.40 10.90
CA ALA A 27 1.60 0.28 10.02
C ALA A 27 1.13 -1.03 10.64
N ASN A 28 0.28 -1.74 9.92
CA ASN A 28 -0.24 -3.05 10.33
C ASN A 28 0.07 -4.10 9.29
N VAL A 29 0.37 -5.30 9.74
CA VAL A 29 0.49 -6.47 8.87
C VAL A 29 -0.50 -7.54 9.34
N THR A 30 -1.06 -8.28 8.39
CA THR A 30 -1.97 -9.37 8.71
C THR A 30 -1.20 -10.59 9.20
N SER A 31 -1.90 -11.53 9.82
CA SER A 31 -1.30 -12.78 10.31
C SER A 31 -0.68 -13.60 9.18
N GLY A 32 -1.31 -13.62 8.00
CA GLY A 32 -0.78 -14.35 6.84
C GLY A 32 0.52 -13.76 6.34
N PHE A 33 0.60 -12.42 6.24
CA PHE A 33 1.86 -11.76 5.87
C PHE A 33 2.93 -12.01 6.92
N HIS A 34 2.57 -11.88 8.19
CA HIS A 34 3.52 -12.10 9.29
C HIS A 34 4.09 -13.52 9.28
N ALA A 35 3.31 -14.51 8.83
CA ALA A 35 3.72 -15.90 8.77
C ALA A 35 4.66 -16.24 7.61
N LEU A 36 4.88 -15.32 6.67
CA LEU A 36 5.85 -15.54 5.59
C LEU A 36 7.27 -15.65 6.16
N ALA A 37 8.14 -16.32 5.42
CA ALA A 37 9.56 -16.40 5.78
C ALA A 37 10.16 -14.99 5.89
N ASP A 38 11.13 -14.80 6.78
CA ASP A 38 11.77 -13.49 7.01
C ASP A 38 12.29 -12.85 5.72
N THR A 39 12.93 -13.65 4.86
CA THR A 39 13.46 -13.17 3.58
C THR A 39 12.36 -12.67 2.67
N ASP A 40 11.22 -13.35 2.63
CA ASP A 40 10.06 -12.93 1.83
C ASP A 40 9.44 -11.64 2.39
N ARG A 41 9.27 -11.55 3.70
CA ARG A 41 8.75 -10.33 4.31
C ARG A 41 9.61 -9.12 4.01
N LEU A 42 10.93 -9.26 4.15
CA LEU A 42 11.88 -8.17 3.89
C LEU A 42 11.84 -7.75 2.42
N ALA A 43 11.84 -8.72 1.50
CA ALA A 43 11.80 -8.44 0.07
C ALA A 43 10.47 -7.79 -0.35
N ALA A 44 9.35 -8.29 0.18
CA ALA A 44 8.04 -7.70 -0.08
C ALA A 44 7.96 -6.27 0.45
N LEU A 45 8.45 -6.02 1.67
CA LEU A 45 8.48 -4.67 2.25
C LEU A 45 9.33 -3.73 1.41
N ALA A 46 10.49 -4.17 0.95
CA ALA A 46 11.35 -3.35 0.08
C ALA A 46 10.62 -2.97 -1.21
N ALA A 47 9.91 -3.91 -1.81
CA ALA A 47 9.13 -3.65 -3.03
C ALA A 47 7.96 -2.69 -2.77
N ILE A 48 7.32 -2.76 -1.60
CA ILE A 48 6.23 -1.86 -1.20
C ILE A 48 6.76 -0.45 -0.97
N ILE A 49 7.85 -0.31 -0.20
CA ILE A 49 8.45 0.98 0.11
C ILE A 49 8.92 1.68 -1.17
N GLY A 50 9.50 0.93 -2.10
CA GLY A 50 9.97 1.45 -3.38
C GLY A 50 8.93 1.40 -4.50
N PHE A 51 7.65 1.18 -4.17
CA PHE A 51 6.61 0.99 -5.18
C PHE A 51 6.42 2.24 -6.03
N SER A 52 6.41 2.06 -7.34
CA SER A 52 6.21 3.14 -8.32
C SER A 52 5.36 2.72 -9.52
N ALA A 53 4.86 1.49 -9.54
CA ALA A 53 4.11 0.95 -10.67
C ALA A 53 2.64 1.40 -10.67
N PHE A 54 2.43 2.71 -10.57
CA PHE A 54 1.08 3.31 -10.61
C PHE A 54 0.67 3.58 -12.05
N ARG A 55 -0.53 3.13 -12.42
CA ARG A 55 -1.12 3.30 -13.74
C ARG A 55 -2.59 3.66 -13.60
N GLU A 56 -3.22 4.08 -14.68
CA GLU A 56 -4.64 4.42 -14.66
C GLU A 56 -5.52 3.23 -14.26
N ASP A 57 -5.13 2.01 -14.62
CA ASP A 57 -5.91 0.81 -14.33
C ASP A 57 -5.82 0.37 -12.86
N ASN A 58 -4.72 0.65 -12.18
CA ASN A 58 -4.55 0.28 -10.78
C ASN A 58 -4.63 1.45 -9.80
N ASP A 59 -4.61 2.68 -10.32
CA ASP A 59 -4.66 3.91 -9.51
C ASP A 59 -5.47 4.99 -10.27
N PRO A 60 -6.78 4.74 -10.49
CA PRO A 60 -7.59 5.61 -11.35
C PRO A 60 -7.75 7.03 -10.82
N TYR A 61 -7.61 7.24 -9.52
CA TYR A 61 -7.75 8.57 -8.90
C TYR A 61 -6.42 9.24 -8.58
N SER A 62 -5.30 8.59 -8.92
CA SER A 62 -3.94 9.11 -8.70
C SER A 62 -3.65 9.43 -7.22
N GLU A 63 -4.24 8.68 -6.30
CA GLU A 63 -4.07 8.90 -4.86
C GLU A 63 -2.94 8.06 -4.26
N HIS A 64 -2.44 7.06 -4.99
CA HIS A 64 -1.38 6.15 -4.51
C HIS A 64 -1.76 5.47 -3.19
N ASP A 65 -2.97 4.92 -3.11
CA ASP A 65 -3.51 4.34 -1.88
C ASP A 65 -3.59 2.82 -1.88
N PHE A 66 -3.21 2.17 -2.98
CA PHE A 66 -3.30 0.71 -3.10
C PHE A 66 -2.29 0.20 -4.13
N GLY A 67 -1.72 -0.98 -3.87
CA GLY A 67 -0.88 -1.66 -4.85
C GLY A 67 -0.64 -3.11 -4.48
N ALA A 68 -0.02 -3.83 -5.40
CA ALA A 68 0.30 -5.24 -5.23
C ALA A 68 1.75 -5.50 -5.58
N VAL A 69 2.39 -6.41 -4.85
CA VAL A 69 3.71 -6.94 -5.17
C VAL A 69 3.62 -8.45 -5.24
N TYR A 70 4.50 -9.07 -6.04
CA TYR A 70 4.39 -10.47 -6.42
C TYR A 70 5.68 -11.20 -6.16
N ARG A 71 5.55 -12.40 -5.54
CA ARG A 71 6.65 -13.35 -5.48
C ARG A 71 6.56 -14.27 -6.68
N LEU A 72 7.65 -14.37 -7.42
CA LEU A 72 7.74 -15.25 -8.57
C LEU A 72 8.11 -16.66 -8.13
N ALA A 73 7.90 -17.64 -9.02
CA ALA A 73 8.30 -19.03 -8.76
C ALA A 73 9.80 -19.15 -8.46
N SER A 74 10.63 -18.25 -8.99
CA SER A 74 12.07 -18.19 -8.71
C SER A 74 12.39 -17.75 -7.27
N GLY A 75 11.42 -17.19 -6.55
CA GLY A 75 11.61 -16.59 -5.23
C GLY A 75 11.87 -15.10 -5.26
N ALA A 76 12.05 -14.50 -6.43
CA ALA A 76 12.23 -13.05 -6.57
C ALA A 76 10.89 -12.32 -6.36
N TRP A 77 10.96 -11.10 -5.84
CA TRP A 77 9.80 -10.23 -5.67
C TRP A 77 9.85 -9.09 -6.68
N THR A 78 8.68 -8.71 -7.19
CA THR A 78 8.54 -7.63 -8.17
C THR A 78 7.26 -6.86 -7.92
N GLN A 79 7.27 -5.57 -8.26
CA GLN A 79 6.06 -4.75 -8.26
C GLN A 79 5.32 -4.84 -9.61
N ASP A 80 5.94 -5.42 -10.63
CA ASP A 80 5.34 -5.56 -11.95
C ASP A 80 4.62 -6.90 -12.05
N ARG A 81 3.32 -6.85 -12.34
CA ARG A 81 2.55 -8.08 -12.47
C ARG A 81 3.01 -8.88 -13.69
N PRO A 82 3.45 -10.15 -13.53
CA PRO A 82 3.78 -11.01 -14.65
C PRO A 82 2.57 -11.23 -15.56
N GLU A 83 2.82 -11.31 -16.87
CA GLU A 83 1.76 -11.61 -17.84
C GLU A 83 1.18 -13.01 -17.60
N ASP A 84 2.05 -13.99 -17.28
CA ASP A 84 1.63 -15.35 -16.99
C ASP A 84 1.38 -15.48 -15.48
N ALA A 85 0.10 -15.54 -15.10
CA ALA A 85 -0.29 -15.66 -13.69
C ALA A 85 0.24 -16.93 -13.03
N LEU A 86 0.55 -17.98 -13.81
CA LEU A 86 1.08 -19.23 -13.29
C LEU A 86 2.50 -19.06 -12.73
N THR A 87 3.20 -18.00 -13.09
CA THR A 87 4.53 -17.71 -12.53
C THR A 87 4.47 -17.02 -11.18
N ILE A 88 3.28 -16.60 -10.72
CA ILE A 88 3.09 -15.90 -9.45
C ILE A 88 2.91 -16.94 -8.35
N ALA A 89 3.86 -16.99 -7.42
CA ALA A 89 3.79 -17.89 -6.26
C ALA A 89 3.00 -17.26 -5.09
N GLN A 90 3.06 -15.93 -4.94
CA GLN A 90 2.39 -15.22 -3.87
C GLN A 90 2.09 -13.79 -4.29
N THR A 91 0.94 -13.28 -3.89
CA THR A 91 0.57 -11.88 -4.09
C THR A 91 0.34 -11.23 -2.75
N VAL A 92 0.96 -10.08 -2.53
CA VAL A 92 0.81 -9.27 -1.33
C VAL A 92 0.24 -7.92 -1.73
N PHE A 93 -0.81 -7.49 -1.04
CA PHE A 93 -1.41 -6.17 -1.21
C PHE A 93 -0.93 -5.24 -0.11
N TRP A 94 -0.81 -3.96 -0.46
CA TRP A 94 -0.70 -2.89 0.52
C TRP A 94 -1.80 -1.86 0.24
N LYS A 95 -2.31 -1.26 1.31
CA LYS A 95 -3.29 -0.18 1.17
C LYS A 95 -3.07 0.87 2.25
N VAL A 96 -3.41 2.11 1.90
CA VAL A 96 -3.41 3.23 2.84
C VAL A 96 -4.84 3.71 2.98
N ASP A 97 -5.38 3.59 4.18
CA ASP A 97 -6.71 4.10 4.53
C ASP A 97 -6.55 5.39 5.34
N CYS A 98 -7.38 6.37 5.04
CA CYS A 98 -7.39 7.66 5.71
C CYS A 98 -8.59 7.74 6.64
N TYR A 99 -8.34 7.80 7.94
CA TYR A 99 -9.36 7.87 8.98
C TYR A 99 -9.35 9.22 9.66
N ASP A 100 -10.43 9.52 10.39
CA ASP A 100 -10.45 10.65 11.30
C ASP A 100 -9.48 10.40 12.48
N ASN A 101 -9.27 11.41 13.32
CA ASN A 101 -8.30 11.30 14.41
C ASN A 101 -8.68 10.26 15.47
N ASP A 102 -9.95 9.87 15.53
CA ASP A 102 -10.44 8.84 16.44
C ASP A 102 -10.39 7.43 15.84
N LEU A 103 -9.98 7.29 14.57
CA LEU A 103 -9.91 6.02 13.83
C LEU A 103 -11.26 5.32 13.72
N MET A 104 -12.36 6.06 13.76
CA MET A 104 -13.72 5.50 13.73
C MET A 104 -14.36 5.58 12.35
N PHE A 105 -14.12 6.67 11.63
CA PHE A 105 -14.71 6.90 10.31
C PHE A 105 -13.64 7.35 9.32
N GLY A 106 -13.93 7.23 8.03
CA GLY A 106 -13.08 7.77 6.99
C GLY A 106 -12.92 9.28 7.16
N SER A 107 -11.72 9.78 6.86
CA SER A 107 -11.47 11.23 6.94
C SER A 107 -12.26 11.96 5.87
N GLU A 108 -12.91 13.07 6.24
CA GLU A 108 -13.58 13.95 5.30
C GLU A 108 -12.60 14.86 4.57
N ALA A 109 -11.38 14.98 5.09
CA ALA A 109 -10.34 15.86 4.52
C ALA A 109 -8.99 15.13 4.49
N PRO A 110 -8.83 14.09 3.63
CA PRO A 110 -7.58 13.32 3.60
C PRO A 110 -6.37 14.14 3.11
N TRP A 111 -6.59 15.32 2.57
CA TRP A 111 -5.53 16.28 2.24
C TRP A 111 -5.03 17.08 3.44
N ASP A 112 -5.72 17.00 4.57
CA ASP A 112 -5.37 17.71 5.79
C ASP A 112 -4.85 16.72 6.84
N GLU A 113 -3.53 16.68 7.01
CA GLU A 113 -2.88 15.75 7.93
C GLU A 113 -3.19 16.04 9.41
N THR A 114 -3.68 17.26 9.74
CA THR A 114 -4.03 17.59 11.12
C THR A 114 -5.31 16.91 11.59
N VAL A 115 -6.18 16.51 10.66
CA VAL A 115 -7.46 15.85 10.96
C VAL A 115 -7.55 14.45 10.38
N THR A 116 -6.44 13.91 9.87
CA THR A 116 -6.41 12.60 9.21
C THR A 116 -5.31 11.74 9.80
N LYS A 117 -5.66 10.49 10.14
CA LYS A 117 -4.69 9.45 10.46
C LYS A 117 -4.67 8.43 9.34
N ARG A 118 -3.46 8.09 8.87
CA ARG A 118 -3.27 7.11 7.82
C ARG A 118 -2.89 5.77 8.42
N VAL A 119 -3.52 4.71 7.91
CA VAL A 119 -3.22 3.34 8.30
C VAL A 119 -2.74 2.60 7.06
N LEU A 120 -1.48 2.17 7.10
CA LEU A 120 -0.91 1.30 6.08
C LEU A 120 -1.14 -0.15 6.51
N THR A 121 -1.84 -0.93 5.68
CA THR A 121 -2.06 -2.35 5.92
C THR A 121 -1.38 -3.15 4.83
N ILE A 122 -0.61 -4.16 5.24
CA ILE A 122 0.06 -5.11 4.34
C ILE A 122 -0.54 -6.48 4.59
N MET A 123 -1.00 -7.14 3.53
CA MET A 123 -1.76 -8.37 3.64
C MET A 123 -1.49 -9.30 2.47
N LEU A 124 -1.73 -10.59 2.66
CA LEU A 124 -1.80 -11.50 1.52
C LEU A 124 -3.07 -11.17 0.71
N ALA A 125 -3.02 -11.38 -0.61
CA ALA A 125 -4.19 -11.14 -1.46
C ALA A 125 -5.40 -11.96 -0.99
N SER A 126 -5.16 -13.16 -0.46
CA SER A 126 -6.23 -14.04 0.06
C SER A 126 -6.90 -13.50 1.32
N GLU A 127 -6.31 -12.51 1.96
CA GLU A 127 -6.84 -11.90 3.19
C GLU A 127 -7.61 -10.60 2.92
N TYR A 128 -7.64 -10.20 1.68
CA TYR A 128 -8.31 -8.95 1.28
C TYR A 128 -9.83 -9.07 1.34
#